data_56082aea1c6f278a0ae1c359d91cabfa
#
_entry.id   56082aea1c6f278a0ae1c359d91cabfa
#
_cell.length_a   1.000
_cell.length_b   1.000
_cell.length_c   1.000
_cell.angle_alpha   90.00
_cell.angle_beta   90.00
_cell.angle_gamma   90.00
#
_symmetry.space_group_name_H-M   'P 1'
#
loop_
_entity.id
_entity.type
_entity.pdbx_description
1 polymer ?
#
loop_
_entity_poly.entity_id
_entity_poly.type
_entity_poly.pdbx_seq_one_letter_code
_entity_poly.pdbx_strand_id
1 'polypeptide(L)'
;MTLDKQKKKTPVFIGITGTHCVGKTTLAEKLTALANERGLKAITLEEVVRKVAELNDPKFKIHGEQTIYATNLIIKKQMEYENELLTSDYDIVFCDRTVIDPLYYFFTITKNEKKLKDFLESKTVDGLEICNVFDANREMFMRYQDIIYVKLGTHYALQDDLDNDGFRDTNLTFRLKVQDTAKKILSTLTVRTPLTHYALTIPLDNDRYYNNLLDDIIYVY
;
A
#
# COMPACT_ATOMS: atom_id res chain seq x y z
N MET A 1 -42.43 -11.28 -13.77
CA MET A 1 -41.74 -10.64 -12.62
C MET A 1 -40.26 -10.95 -12.73
N THR A 2 -39.54 -10.11 -13.44
CA THR A 2 -38.08 -10.21 -13.61
C THR A 2 -37.44 -9.60 -12.35
N LEU A 3 -36.83 -10.46 -11.52
CA LEU A 3 -35.98 -10.01 -10.44
C LEU A 3 -34.80 -9.26 -11.08
N ASP A 4 -34.80 -7.93 -10.97
CA ASP A 4 -33.63 -7.09 -11.21
C ASP A 4 -32.52 -7.64 -10.32
N LYS A 5 -31.58 -8.37 -10.92
CA LYS A 5 -30.30 -8.67 -10.27
C LYS A 5 -29.61 -7.33 -10.07
N GLN A 6 -29.77 -6.73 -8.90
CA GLN A 6 -28.94 -5.60 -8.51
C GLN A 6 -27.48 -5.97 -8.79
N LYS A 7 -26.88 -5.25 -9.71
CA LYS A 7 -25.47 -5.42 -10.06
C LYS A 7 -24.68 -5.18 -8.77
N LYS A 8 -24.05 -6.22 -8.22
CA LYS A 8 -23.26 -6.11 -7.01
C LYS A 8 -22.21 -5.03 -7.22
N LYS A 9 -22.23 -3.99 -6.41
CA LYS A 9 -21.28 -2.87 -6.48
C LYS A 9 -19.89 -3.40 -6.09
N THR A 10 -18.90 -3.18 -6.91
CA THR A 10 -17.50 -3.50 -6.58
C THR A 10 -17.00 -2.48 -5.56
N PRO A 11 -16.34 -2.90 -4.49
CA PRO A 11 -15.76 -1.98 -3.52
C PRO A 11 -14.74 -1.03 -4.15
N VAL A 12 -14.68 0.20 -3.62
CA VAL A 12 -13.61 1.16 -3.92
C VAL A 12 -12.38 0.81 -3.09
N PHE A 13 -11.22 0.64 -3.71
CA PHE A 13 -9.96 0.35 -3.02
C PHE A 13 -9.10 1.60 -2.94
N ILE A 14 -8.73 1.99 -1.72
CA ILE A 14 -7.82 3.11 -1.43
C ILE A 14 -6.53 2.54 -0.86
N GLY A 15 -5.43 2.64 -1.61
CA GLY A 15 -4.12 2.19 -1.16
C GLY A 15 -3.45 3.22 -0.26
N ILE A 16 -2.98 2.83 0.93
CA ILE A 16 -2.23 3.68 1.83
C ILE A 16 -0.80 3.18 1.89
N THR A 17 0.14 3.97 1.37
CA THR A 17 1.53 3.56 1.17
C THR A 17 2.53 4.54 1.78
N GLY A 18 3.77 4.12 1.95
CA GLY A 18 4.85 4.92 2.53
C GLY A 18 5.83 4.08 3.35
N THR A 19 6.91 4.68 3.84
CA THR A 19 7.93 4.00 4.65
C THR A 19 7.39 3.53 6.01
N HIS A 20 8.23 2.87 6.80
CA HIS A 20 7.87 2.44 8.17
C HIS A 20 7.53 3.62 9.08
N CYS A 21 6.70 3.38 10.09
CA CYS A 21 6.41 4.29 11.20
C CYS A 21 5.99 5.71 10.76
N VAL A 22 5.16 5.83 9.72
CA VAL A 22 4.61 7.12 9.26
C VAL A 22 3.10 7.28 9.54
N GLY A 23 2.50 6.33 10.29
CA GLY A 23 1.09 6.39 10.69
C GLY A 23 0.10 5.82 9.67
N LYS A 24 0.54 4.96 8.72
CA LYS A 24 -0.37 4.35 7.72
C LYS A 24 -1.51 3.56 8.33
N THR A 25 -1.19 2.66 9.26
CA THR A 25 -2.18 1.84 9.98
C THR A 25 -3.21 2.71 10.68
N THR A 26 -2.73 3.70 11.44
CA THR A 26 -3.60 4.67 12.14
C THR A 26 -4.51 5.43 11.17
N LEU A 27 -3.98 5.82 10.01
CA LEU A 27 -4.76 6.49 8.97
C LEU A 27 -5.84 5.57 8.40
N ALA A 28 -5.48 4.33 8.06
CA ALA A 28 -6.42 3.34 7.52
C ALA A 28 -7.58 3.08 8.50
N GLU A 29 -7.25 2.85 9.77
CA GLU A 29 -8.23 2.60 10.84
C GLU A 29 -9.14 3.81 11.07
N LYS A 30 -8.59 5.03 11.14
CA LYS A 30 -9.39 6.26 11.30
C LYS A 30 -10.32 6.50 10.13
N LEU A 31 -9.84 6.36 8.89
CA LEU A 31 -10.69 6.52 7.70
C LEU A 31 -11.79 5.45 7.64
N THR A 32 -11.47 4.22 8.02
CA THR A 32 -12.46 3.13 8.10
C THR A 32 -13.53 3.43 9.14
N ALA A 33 -13.15 3.89 10.34
CA ALA A 33 -14.09 4.25 11.39
C ALA A 33 -15.02 5.38 10.94
N LEU A 34 -14.47 6.48 10.41
CA LEU A 34 -15.23 7.62 9.91
C LEU A 34 -16.18 7.26 8.77
N ALA A 35 -15.74 6.39 7.82
CA ALA A 35 -16.60 5.93 6.74
C ALA A 35 -17.80 5.11 7.28
N ASN A 36 -17.56 4.23 8.25
CA ASN A 36 -18.62 3.46 8.90
C ASN A 36 -19.58 4.36 9.68
N GLU A 37 -19.10 5.40 10.39
CA GLU A 37 -19.93 6.40 11.08
C GLU A 37 -20.86 7.15 10.10
N ARG A 38 -20.44 7.31 8.85
CA ARG A 38 -21.23 7.91 7.77
C ARG A 38 -22.18 6.94 7.06
N GLY A 39 -22.26 5.69 7.53
CA GLY A 39 -23.15 4.67 7.00
C GLY A 39 -22.63 3.89 5.81
N LEU A 40 -21.35 4.06 5.43
CA LEU A 40 -20.70 3.21 4.45
C LEU A 40 -20.24 1.90 5.10
N LYS A 41 -20.20 0.82 4.35
CA LYS A 41 -19.60 -0.44 4.77
C LYS A 41 -18.10 -0.40 4.43
N ALA A 42 -17.29 0.05 5.36
CA ALA A 42 -15.84 0.17 5.16
C ALA A 42 -15.07 -0.89 5.96
N ILE A 43 -13.93 -1.30 5.40
CA ILE A 43 -12.98 -2.22 6.06
C ILE A 43 -11.54 -1.78 5.82
N THR A 44 -10.67 -2.07 6.79
CA THR A 44 -9.21 -1.99 6.61
C THR A 44 -8.67 -3.35 6.21
N LEU A 45 -7.97 -3.43 5.08
CA LEU A 45 -7.08 -4.56 4.79
C LEU A 45 -5.75 -4.31 5.49
N GLU A 46 -5.50 -5.09 6.55
CA GLU A 46 -4.31 -4.99 7.39
C GLU A 46 -3.02 -5.33 6.65
N GLU A 47 -1.88 -4.88 7.18
CA GLU A 47 -0.54 -5.11 6.64
C GLU A 47 -0.23 -6.61 6.43
N VAL A 48 -0.23 -7.04 5.17
CA VAL A 48 -0.14 -8.46 4.79
C VAL A 48 1.20 -9.09 5.17
N VAL A 49 2.28 -8.31 5.25
CA VAL A 49 3.60 -8.85 5.62
C VAL A 49 3.61 -9.54 6.98
N ARG A 50 2.80 -9.10 7.93
CA ARG A 50 2.65 -9.73 9.25
C ARG A 50 2.02 -11.11 9.14
N LYS A 51 0.94 -11.22 8.36
CA LYS A 51 0.25 -12.50 8.10
C LYS A 51 1.16 -13.49 7.36
N VAL A 52 2.00 -13.02 6.44
CA VAL A 52 2.98 -13.86 5.75
C VAL A 52 4.07 -14.34 6.71
N ALA A 53 4.53 -13.49 7.64
CA ALA A 53 5.53 -13.87 8.64
C ALA A 53 5.02 -14.97 9.59
N GLU A 54 3.73 -14.98 9.92
CA GLU A 54 3.10 -16.02 10.75
C GLU A 54 3.12 -17.41 10.12
N LEU A 55 3.33 -17.52 8.80
CA LEU A 55 3.46 -18.80 8.10
C LEU A 55 4.76 -19.55 8.46
N ASN A 56 5.70 -18.87 9.14
CA ASN A 56 6.99 -19.42 9.57
C ASN A 56 7.80 -20.10 8.45
N ASP A 57 7.68 -19.58 7.20
CA ASP A 57 8.46 -20.09 6.07
C ASP A 57 9.94 -19.72 6.26
N PRO A 58 10.87 -20.70 6.36
CA PRO A 58 12.30 -20.43 6.59
C PRO A 58 12.97 -19.66 5.44
N LYS A 59 12.35 -19.63 4.25
CA LYS A 59 12.82 -18.85 3.09
C LYS A 59 12.33 -17.40 3.13
N PHE A 60 11.34 -17.11 3.97
CA PHE A 60 10.80 -15.77 4.11
C PHE A 60 11.74 -14.93 4.97
N LYS A 61 12.48 -14.05 4.32
CA LYS A 61 13.40 -13.11 4.99
C LYS A 61 12.98 -11.69 4.69
N ILE A 62 12.83 -10.91 5.75
CA ILE A 62 12.61 -9.46 5.78
C ILE A 62 13.71 -8.83 6.65
N HIS A 63 13.68 -7.59 6.99
CA HIS A 63 14.66 -6.94 7.87
C HIS A 63 16.09 -6.88 7.30
N GLY A 64 16.26 -6.09 6.25
CA GLY A 64 17.57 -5.86 5.65
C GLY A 64 18.03 -6.96 4.67
N GLU A 65 17.32 -8.07 4.62
CA GLU A 65 17.59 -9.21 3.72
C GLU A 65 16.40 -9.56 2.81
N GLN A 66 15.51 -8.61 2.49
CA GLN A 66 14.34 -8.94 1.68
C GLN A 66 14.72 -9.52 0.34
N THR A 67 14.37 -10.79 0.14
CA THR A 67 14.66 -11.55 -1.08
C THR A 67 13.59 -11.35 -2.14
N ILE A 68 13.89 -11.72 -3.39
CA ILE A 68 12.88 -11.81 -4.47
C ILE A 68 11.73 -12.73 -4.04
N TYR A 69 12.05 -13.86 -3.42
CA TYR A 69 11.05 -14.80 -2.94
C TYR A 69 10.08 -14.16 -1.93
N ALA A 70 10.60 -13.48 -0.91
CA ALA A 70 9.78 -12.80 0.08
C ALA A 70 8.94 -11.68 -0.56
N THR A 71 9.52 -10.94 -1.49
CA THR A 71 8.82 -9.87 -2.23
C THR A 71 7.64 -10.42 -3.01
N ASN A 72 7.85 -11.47 -3.81
CA ASN A 72 6.78 -12.11 -4.59
C ASN A 72 5.70 -12.74 -3.69
N LEU A 73 6.10 -13.35 -2.58
CA LEU A 73 5.15 -13.95 -1.65
C LEU A 73 4.22 -12.90 -1.01
N ILE A 74 4.77 -11.75 -0.58
CA ILE A 74 3.97 -10.65 -0.03
C ILE A 74 3.01 -10.12 -1.10
N ILE A 75 3.51 -9.85 -2.32
CA ILE A 75 2.71 -9.36 -3.44
C ILE A 75 1.56 -10.32 -3.73
N LYS A 76 1.86 -11.63 -3.86
CA LYS A 76 0.87 -12.65 -4.14
C LYS A 76 -0.22 -12.70 -3.06
N LYS A 77 0.18 -12.67 -1.79
CA LYS A 77 -0.76 -12.69 -0.68
C LYS A 77 -1.60 -11.42 -0.59
N GLN A 78 -1.01 -10.24 -0.85
CA GLN A 78 -1.77 -8.99 -0.94
C GLN A 78 -2.86 -9.12 -2.01
N MET A 79 -2.51 -9.62 -3.18
CA MET A 79 -3.46 -9.82 -4.28
C MET A 79 -4.56 -10.83 -3.95
N GLU A 80 -4.24 -11.93 -3.28
CA GLU A 80 -5.22 -12.93 -2.84
C GLU A 80 -6.26 -12.28 -1.93
N TYR A 81 -5.85 -11.56 -0.88
CA TYR A 81 -6.77 -10.89 0.03
C TYR A 81 -7.59 -9.78 -0.64
N GLU A 82 -6.98 -9.00 -1.51
CA GLU A 82 -7.71 -7.99 -2.28
C GLU A 82 -8.74 -8.62 -3.22
N ASN A 83 -8.42 -9.77 -3.86
CA ASN A 83 -9.36 -10.50 -4.71
C ASN A 83 -10.57 -11.03 -3.92
N GLU A 84 -10.35 -11.51 -2.70
CA GLU A 84 -11.44 -11.93 -1.80
C GLU A 84 -12.37 -10.76 -1.50
N LEU A 85 -11.82 -9.57 -1.26
CA LEU A 85 -12.59 -8.37 -0.97
C LEU A 85 -13.35 -7.81 -2.17
N LEU A 86 -12.89 -8.04 -3.43
CA LEU A 86 -13.62 -7.62 -4.64
C LEU A 86 -15.05 -8.18 -4.72
N THR A 87 -15.27 -9.34 -4.12
CA THR A 87 -16.59 -9.99 -4.11
C THR A 87 -17.36 -9.78 -2.81
N SER A 88 -16.82 -8.97 -1.89
CA SER A 88 -17.43 -8.66 -0.61
C SER A 88 -18.61 -7.68 -0.74
N ASP A 89 -19.28 -7.41 0.38
CA ASP A 89 -20.38 -6.46 0.48
C ASP A 89 -19.92 -5.11 1.08
N TYR A 90 -18.64 -4.82 0.99
CA TYR A 90 -18.10 -3.52 1.39
C TYR A 90 -18.29 -2.47 0.30
N ASP A 91 -18.43 -1.21 0.68
CA ASP A 91 -18.44 -0.07 -0.22
C ASP A 91 -17.02 0.43 -0.49
N ILE A 92 -16.16 0.40 0.55
CA ILE A 92 -14.79 0.92 0.49
C ILE A 92 -13.83 0.03 1.29
N VAL A 93 -12.63 -0.16 0.75
CA VAL A 93 -11.52 -0.90 1.36
C VAL A 93 -10.31 0.01 1.48
N PHE A 94 -9.86 0.30 2.69
CA PHE A 94 -8.61 1.00 2.96
C PHE A 94 -7.49 -0.03 3.14
N CYS A 95 -6.54 -0.08 2.21
CA CYS A 95 -5.43 -1.03 2.25
C CYS A 95 -4.24 -0.42 3.02
N ASP A 96 -3.94 -0.96 4.22
CA ASP A 96 -2.68 -0.63 4.93
C ASP A 96 -1.52 -1.32 4.23
N ARG A 97 -0.95 -0.66 3.28
CA ARG A 97 -0.02 -1.02 2.21
C ARG A 97 -0.70 -1.50 0.93
N THR A 98 0.07 -1.44 -0.13
CA THR A 98 -0.31 -1.82 -1.48
C THR A 98 0.59 -2.93 -2.02
N VAL A 99 0.21 -3.52 -3.15
CA VAL A 99 1.05 -4.51 -3.87
C VAL A 99 2.42 -3.96 -4.29
N ILE A 100 2.59 -2.63 -4.27
CA ILE A 100 3.82 -1.95 -4.68
C ILE A 100 4.80 -1.81 -3.52
N ASP A 101 4.32 -1.74 -2.28
CA ASP A 101 5.16 -1.52 -1.09
C ASP A 101 6.35 -2.48 -0.99
N PRO A 102 6.20 -3.81 -1.22
CA PRO A 102 7.34 -4.73 -1.14
C PRO A 102 8.49 -4.37 -2.08
N LEU A 103 8.20 -3.71 -3.20
CA LEU A 103 9.22 -3.29 -4.16
C LEU A 103 10.09 -2.14 -3.65
N TYR A 104 9.52 -1.23 -2.85
CA TYR A 104 10.31 -0.13 -2.25
C TYR A 104 11.44 -0.70 -1.40
N TYR A 105 11.11 -1.70 -0.57
CA TYR A 105 12.08 -2.36 0.30
C TYR A 105 13.08 -3.20 -0.50
N PHE A 106 12.60 -4.01 -1.45
CA PHE A 106 13.44 -4.83 -2.29
C PHE A 106 14.51 -4.02 -3.03
N PHE A 107 14.12 -2.96 -3.73
CA PHE A 107 15.07 -2.13 -4.47
C PHE A 107 15.99 -1.31 -3.55
N THR A 108 15.51 -0.90 -2.37
CA THR A 108 16.34 -0.20 -1.39
C THR A 108 17.40 -1.11 -0.79
N ILE A 109 17.04 -2.35 -0.43
CA ILE A 109 17.92 -3.32 0.20
C ILE A 109 18.94 -3.85 -0.80
N THR A 110 18.50 -4.24 -1.98
CA THR A 110 19.39 -4.82 -3.00
C THR A 110 20.34 -3.79 -3.61
N LYS A 111 20.04 -2.48 -3.46
CA LYS A 111 20.82 -1.38 -4.06
C LYS A 111 21.09 -1.58 -5.55
N ASN A 112 20.23 -2.32 -6.24
CA ASN A 112 20.41 -2.64 -7.64
C ASN A 112 19.73 -1.59 -8.52
N GLU A 113 20.45 -0.49 -8.77
CA GLU A 113 19.96 0.64 -9.57
C GLU A 113 19.57 0.23 -10.98
N LYS A 114 20.28 -0.76 -11.58
CA LYS A 114 19.94 -1.27 -12.89
C LYS A 114 18.57 -1.94 -12.89
N LYS A 115 18.30 -2.83 -11.92
CA LYS A 115 16.99 -3.49 -11.81
C LYS A 115 15.88 -2.48 -11.54
N LEU A 116 16.12 -1.48 -10.69
CA LEU A 116 15.15 -0.41 -10.46
C LEU A 116 14.87 0.37 -11.76
N LYS A 117 15.91 0.72 -12.51
CA LYS A 117 15.76 1.41 -13.79
C LYS A 117 14.99 0.56 -14.80
N ASP A 118 15.34 -0.72 -14.94
CA ASP A 118 14.64 -1.65 -15.84
C ASP A 118 13.15 -1.75 -15.44
N PHE A 119 12.85 -1.86 -14.15
CA PHE A 119 11.48 -1.84 -13.64
C PHE A 119 10.74 -0.54 -14.03
N LEU A 120 11.34 0.62 -13.78
CA LEU A 120 10.74 1.93 -14.11
C LEU A 120 10.53 2.13 -15.62
N GLU A 121 11.37 1.52 -16.46
CA GLU A 121 11.25 1.52 -17.92
C GLU A 121 10.30 0.43 -18.44
N SER A 122 9.59 -0.27 -17.56
CA SER A 122 8.69 -1.41 -17.89
C SER A 122 9.40 -2.56 -18.61
N LYS A 123 10.67 -2.75 -18.32
CA LYS A 123 11.42 -3.93 -18.77
C LYS A 123 11.20 -5.09 -17.80
N THR A 124 11.31 -6.30 -18.30
CA THR A 124 11.30 -7.49 -17.46
C THR A 124 12.47 -7.45 -16.49
N VAL A 125 12.19 -7.65 -15.21
CA VAL A 125 13.20 -7.85 -14.16
C VAL A 125 13.10 -9.28 -13.69
N ASP A 126 14.14 -10.08 -14.00
CA ASP A 126 14.14 -11.51 -13.70
C ASP A 126 13.81 -11.79 -12.23
N GLY A 127 12.86 -12.69 -12.02
CA GLY A 127 12.39 -13.14 -10.72
C GLY A 127 11.36 -12.25 -10.04
N LEU A 128 11.00 -11.06 -10.58
CA LEU A 128 9.92 -10.23 -10.07
C LEU A 128 8.64 -10.49 -10.85
N GLU A 129 7.65 -11.09 -10.20
CA GLU A 129 6.36 -11.41 -10.82
C GLU A 129 5.59 -10.16 -11.24
N ILE A 130 5.69 -9.08 -10.46
CA ILE A 130 4.98 -7.83 -10.74
C ILE A 130 5.46 -7.14 -12.04
N CYS A 131 6.66 -7.43 -12.52
CA CYS A 131 7.13 -6.86 -13.79
C CYS A 131 6.36 -7.40 -15.00
N ASN A 132 5.90 -8.64 -14.91
CA ASN A 132 5.03 -9.23 -15.93
C ASN A 132 3.61 -8.64 -15.89
N VAL A 133 3.25 -8.02 -14.77
CA VAL A 133 1.94 -7.42 -14.55
C VAL A 133 1.83 -6.03 -15.15
N PHE A 134 2.93 -5.25 -15.20
CA PHE A 134 2.93 -3.93 -15.85
C PHE A 134 2.60 -4.00 -17.34
N ASP A 135 3.02 -5.07 -18.01
CA ASP A 135 2.78 -5.27 -19.44
C ASP A 135 1.48 -6.04 -19.73
N ALA A 136 1.09 -6.98 -18.85
CA ALA A 136 -0.02 -7.91 -19.12
C ALA A 136 -1.32 -7.58 -18.35
N ASN A 137 -1.24 -6.95 -17.17
CA ASN A 137 -2.40 -6.70 -16.32
C ASN A 137 -2.37 -5.31 -15.69
N ARG A 138 -2.71 -4.29 -16.45
CA ARG A 138 -3.15 -2.99 -15.93
C ARG A 138 -4.15 -3.12 -14.77
N GLU A 139 -4.94 -4.18 -14.78
CA GLU A 139 -5.99 -4.44 -13.79
C GLU A 139 -5.50 -4.47 -12.34
N MET A 140 -4.29 -4.93 -12.06
CA MET A 140 -3.78 -5.01 -10.70
C MET A 140 -3.43 -3.65 -10.08
N PHE A 141 -2.90 -2.73 -10.91
CA PHE A 141 -2.62 -1.36 -10.45
C PHE A 141 -3.86 -0.48 -10.54
N MET A 142 -4.75 -0.75 -11.50
CA MET A 142 -6.02 -0.06 -11.63
C MET A 142 -7.06 -0.51 -10.60
N ARG A 143 -6.72 -1.43 -9.71
CA ARG A 143 -7.57 -1.82 -8.59
C ARG A 143 -7.72 -0.68 -7.58
N TYR A 144 -6.63 0.01 -7.26
CA TYR A 144 -6.70 1.18 -6.41
C TYR A 144 -7.26 2.35 -7.21
N GLN A 145 -8.39 2.89 -6.78
CA GLN A 145 -8.94 4.11 -7.34
C GLN A 145 -8.07 5.31 -6.94
N ASP A 146 -7.55 5.27 -5.70
CA ASP A 146 -6.61 6.27 -5.21
C ASP A 146 -5.47 5.64 -4.41
N ILE A 147 -4.33 6.34 -4.37
CA ILE A 147 -3.19 5.99 -3.53
C ILE A 147 -2.84 7.19 -2.65
N ILE A 148 -2.88 6.97 -1.34
CA ILE A 148 -2.44 7.92 -0.33
C ILE A 148 -0.99 7.60 0.04
N TYR A 149 -0.07 8.45 -0.40
CA TYR A 149 1.34 8.34 -0.03
C TYR A 149 1.63 9.14 1.24
N VAL A 150 1.93 8.44 2.33
CA VAL A 150 2.25 9.05 3.61
C VAL A 150 3.76 9.30 3.70
N LYS A 151 4.12 10.58 3.78
CA LYS A 151 5.52 11.03 3.90
C LYS A 151 6.02 10.88 5.33
N LEU A 152 7.31 10.65 5.47
CA LEU A 152 8.00 10.76 6.75
C LEU A 152 7.97 12.22 7.21
N GLY A 153 7.21 12.50 8.26
CA GLY A 153 7.17 13.81 8.92
C GLY A 153 8.32 13.98 9.92
N THR A 154 8.64 15.23 10.26
CA THR A 154 9.69 15.54 11.23
C THR A 154 9.42 14.95 12.61
N HIS A 155 8.15 14.92 13.03
CA HIS A 155 7.75 14.32 14.32
C HIS A 155 8.01 12.80 14.37
N TYR A 156 7.75 12.08 13.27
CA TYR A 156 7.97 10.63 13.20
C TYR A 156 9.44 10.26 12.96
N ALA A 157 10.27 11.21 12.51
CA ALA A 157 11.69 11.00 12.37
C ALA A 157 12.40 10.91 13.72
N LEU A 158 11.86 11.55 14.75
CA LEU A 158 12.44 11.67 16.09
C LEU A 158 11.89 10.65 17.09
N GLN A 159 10.84 9.91 16.76
CA GLN A 159 10.26 8.88 17.64
C GLN A 159 10.95 7.55 17.41
N ASP A 160 12.13 7.38 18.04
CA ASP A 160 12.85 6.09 18.06
C ASP A 160 12.12 5.03 18.91
N ASP A 161 11.13 5.43 19.72
CA ASP A 161 10.50 4.60 20.75
C ASP A 161 9.11 4.04 20.41
N LEU A 162 8.57 4.33 19.21
CA LEU A 162 7.26 3.80 18.85
C LEU A 162 7.36 2.34 18.43
N ASP A 163 6.94 1.46 19.34
CA ASP A 163 6.63 0.05 19.12
C ASP A 163 7.65 -0.70 18.26
N ASN A 164 8.81 -0.97 18.85
CA ASN A 164 9.77 -1.92 18.28
C ASN A 164 9.20 -3.35 18.44
N ASP A 165 8.21 -3.68 17.60
CA ASP A 165 7.60 -5.01 17.52
C ASP A 165 8.51 -6.04 16.83
N GLY A 166 9.77 -5.68 16.58
CA GLY A 166 10.73 -6.50 15.86
C GLY A 166 10.50 -6.57 14.33
N PHE A 167 9.40 -6.00 13.85
CA PHE A 167 9.04 -5.97 12.42
C PHE A 167 9.41 -4.66 11.72
N ARG A 168 9.85 -3.65 12.45
CA ARG A 168 10.07 -2.31 11.90
C ARG A 168 11.53 -1.92 12.00
N ASP A 169 12.13 -1.55 10.87
CA ASP A 169 13.42 -0.91 10.86
C ASP A 169 13.27 0.56 11.24
N THR A 170 13.71 0.93 12.45
CA THR A 170 13.64 2.30 12.97
C THR A 170 14.76 3.20 12.44
N ASN A 171 15.74 2.66 11.72
CA ASN A 171 16.86 3.41 11.17
C ASN A 171 16.38 4.50 10.20
N LEU A 172 16.55 5.76 10.59
CA LEU A 172 16.11 6.92 9.83
C LEU A 172 16.72 6.96 8.42
N THR A 173 18.01 6.64 8.29
CA THR A 173 18.68 6.63 6.97
C THR A 173 18.06 5.59 6.03
N PHE A 174 17.72 4.42 6.54
CA PHE A 174 17.04 3.39 5.77
C PHE A 174 15.63 3.84 5.36
N ARG A 175 14.87 4.39 6.30
CA ARG A 175 13.51 4.91 6.05
C ARG A 175 13.49 5.99 4.98
N LEU A 176 14.47 6.91 4.99
CA LEU A 176 14.63 7.94 3.95
C LEU A 176 14.92 7.32 2.58
N LYS A 177 15.79 6.30 2.50
CA LYS A 177 16.08 5.60 1.25
C LYS A 177 14.84 4.88 0.70
N VAL A 178 14.07 4.21 1.58
CA VAL A 178 12.79 3.59 1.17
C VAL A 178 11.83 4.65 0.64
N GLN A 179 11.74 5.80 1.31
CA GLN A 179 10.92 6.93 0.86
C GLN A 179 11.32 7.44 -0.52
N ASP A 180 12.62 7.57 -0.80
CA ASP A 180 13.10 8.04 -2.10
C ASP A 180 12.84 7.01 -3.21
N THR A 181 13.00 5.72 -2.90
CA THR A 181 12.64 4.64 -3.83
C THR A 181 11.13 4.64 -4.12
N ALA A 182 10.30 4.79 -3.09
CA ALA A 182 8.86 4.90 -3.24
C ALA A 182 8.45 6.06 -4.13
N LYS A 183 9.03 7.25 -3.93
CA LYS A 183 8.77 8.44 -4.77
C LYS A 183 9.09 8.17 -6.25
N LYS A 184 10.24 7.55 -6.54
CA LYS A 184 10.63 7.20 -7.92
C LYS A 184 9.63 6.26 -8.57
N ILE A 185 9.21 5.21 -7.85
CA ILE A 185 8.25 4.23 -8.36
C ILE A 185 6.87 4.87 -8.56
N LEU A 186 6.34 5.56 -7.54
CA LEU A 186 5.02 6.19 -7.60
C LEU A 186 4.94 7.28 -8.68
N SER A 187 5.97 8.13 -8.83
CA SER A 187 5.97 9.14 -9.89
C SER A 187 5.92 8.53 -11.29
N THR A 188 6.55 7.38 -11.49
CA THR A 188 6.50 6.67 -12.77
C THR A 188 5.12 6.05 -13.01
N LEU A 189 4.50 5.49 -11.95
CA LEU A 189 3.16 4.91 -12.03
C LEU A 189 2.09 5.96 -12.33
N THR A 190 2.11 7.09 -11.63
CA THR A 190 1.10 8.14 -11.79
C THR A 190 1.14 8.80 -13.17
N VAL A 191 2.28 8.81 -13.85
CA VAL A 191 2.37 9.25 -15.26
C VAL A 191 1.68 8.26 -16.20
N ARG A 192 1.61 6.97 -15.83
CA ARG A 192 1.12 5.90 -16.69
C ARG A 192 -0.31 5.45 -16.39
N THR A 193 -0.83 5.82 -15.24
CA THR A 193 -2.16 5.44 -14.77
C THR A 193 -2.92 6.66 -14.29
N PRO A 194 -4.26 6.70 -14.44
CA PRO A 194 -5.08 7.81 -13.96
C PRO A 194 -5.28 7.80 -12.43
N LEU A 195 -4.36 7.21 -11.68
CA LEU A 195 -4.43 7.17 -10.22
C LEU A 195 -4.24 8.56 -9.64
N THR A 196 -5.16 8.99 -8.81
CA THR A 196 -4.99 10.16 -7.95
C THR A 196 -4.04 9.80 -6.82
N HIS A 197 -3.13 10.68 -6.51
CA HIS A 197 -2.10 10.39 -5.52
C HIS A 197 -1.93 11.57 -4.58
N TYR A 198 -2.26 11.34 -3.34
CA TYR A 198 -2.13 12.30 -2.27
C TYR A 198 -0.80 12.10 -1.54
N ALA A 199 0.03 13.13 -1.49
CA ALA A 199 1.27 13.08 -0.73
C ALA A 199 1.07 13.80 0.59
N LEU A 200 0.85 13.05 1.66
CA LEU A 200 0.46 13.59 2.96
C LEU A 200 1.57 13.45 4.00
N THR A 201 1.63 14.43 4.90
CA THR A 201 2.24 14.27 6.23
C THR A 201 1.09 14.25 7.22
N ILE A 202 0.89 13.15 7.94
CA ILE A 202 -0.26 12.99 8.83
C ILE A 202 -0.06 13.86 10.08
N PRO A 203 -0.94 14.81 10.37
CA PRO A 203 -0.92 15.50 11.64
C PRO A 203 -1.41 14.55 12.74
N LEU A 204 -0.72 14.55 13.89
CA LEU A 204 -1.22 13.92 15.11
C LEU A 204 -2.48 14.68 15.55
N ASP A 205 -3.58 13.97 15.85
CA ASP A 205 -4.80 14.49 16.47
C ASP A 205 -5.54 15.63 15.71
N ASN A 206 -5.88 15.43 14.46
CA ASN A 206 -6.70 16.38 13.72
C ASN A 206 -7.89 15.72 13.01
N ASP A 207 -8.98 15.51 13.73
CA ASP A 207 -10.20 14.88 13.21
C ASP A 207 -10.77 15.63 11.99
N ARG A 208 -10.65 16.96 11.95
CA ARG A 208 -11.08 17.76 10.81
C ARG A 208 -10.28 17.40 9.54
N TYR A 209 -8.99 17.14 9.70
CA TYR A 209 -8.14 16.71 8.59
C TYR A 209 -8.58 15.36 8.00
N TYR A 210 -8.86 14.38 8.85
CA TYR A 210 -9.32 13.06 8.42
C TYR A 210 -10.71 13.13 7.77
N ASN A 211 -11.60 13.96 8.32
CA ASN A 211 -12.94 14.18 7.75
C ASN A 211 -12.84 14.80 6.35
N ASN A 212 -12.03 15.84 6.16
CA ASN A 212 -11.84 16.48 4.86
C ASN A 212 -11.22 15.49 3.84
N LEU A 213 -10.23 14.70 4.26
CA LEU A 213 -9.62 13.69 3.39
C LEU A 213 -10.64 12.63 2.96
N LEU A 214 -11.50 12.19 3.88
CA LEU A 214 -12.55 11.25 3.55
C LEU A 214 -13.61 11.87 2.64
N ASP A 215 -13.95 13.15 2.84
CA ASP A 215 -14.87 13.89 1.95
C ASP A 215 -14.32 13.94 0.53
N ASP A 216 -13.03 14.25 0.36
CA ASP A 216 -12.37 14.27 -0.95
C ASP A 216 -12.43 12.90 -1.63
N ILE A 217 -12.21 11.81 -0.87
CA ILE A 217 -12.29 10.44 -1.40
C ILE A 217 -13.74 10.10 -1.79
N ILE A 218 -14.72 10.33 -0.93
CA ILE A 218 -16.12 9.96 -1.18
C ILE A 218 -16.73 10.79 -2.30
N TYR A 219 -16.33 12.06 -2.44
CA TYR A 219 -16.86 12.95 -3.47
C TYR A 219 -16.50 12.47 -4.89
N VAL A 220 -15.40 11.75 -5.05
CA VAL A 220 -14.93 11.24 -6.35
C VAL A 220 -15.68 9.98 -6.77
N TYR A 221 -16.24 9.19 -5.82
CA TYR A 221 -16.84 7.87 -6.05
C TYR A 221 -18.28 7.76 -5.55
#